data_aa8acec99df8acddaee0f98e18e7ec64
#
_entry.id   aa8acec99df8acddaee0f98e18e7ec64
#
_cell.length_a   1.000
_cell.length_b   1.000
_cell.length_c   1.000
_cell.angle_alpha   90.00
_cell.angle_beta   90.00
_cell.angle_gamma   90.00
#
_symmetry.space_group_name_H-M   'P 1'
#
loop_
_entity.id
_entity.type
_entity.pdbx_description
1 polymer ?
#
loop_
_entity_poly.entity_id
_entity_poly.type
_entity_poly.pdbx_seq_one_letter_code
_entity_poly.pdbx_strand_id
1 'polypeptide(L)'
;MTAPLLDVRDLCVAYGRAEVVHNVSIKVTQGALVTVIGANGAGKTTLLNALMGLLNARGSITFRDKPVAAVSLEARVQQGLCLVPERRELFADMPVEDNLLLGGIRRSRAERNQTLEQVFAQFPRLKERRQQLAGTLSGGERQMLAMGRALMAHPRLLMLDEPSLGLAPRIVRDIFQILTELRASGVSILLVEQNARAALQVADYAYVMELGAITTEGSPSEIAQDSRLVESYLGLGGNDY
;
A
#
# COMPACT_ATOMS: atom_id res chain seq x y z
N MET A 1 2.88 -22.37 -12.14
CA MET A 1 2.70 -21.23 -11.23
C MET A 1 3.59 -20.11 -11.72
N THR A 2 3.06 -18.92 -11.97
CA THR A 2 3.85 -17.74 -12.34
C THR A 2 4.72 -17.32 -11.15
N ALA A 3 5.98 -16.95 -11.42
CA ALA A 3 6.88 -16.46 -10.37
C ALA A 3 6.27 -15.22 -9.67
N PRO A 4 6.40 -15.09 -8.34
CA PRO A 4 5.87 -13.93 -7.62
C PRO A 4 6.62 -12.65 -8.03
N LEU A 5 5.90 -11.53 -8.10
CA LEU A 5 6.50 -10.20 -8.32
C LEU A 5 7.36 -9.77 -7.14
N LEU A 6 6.86 -10.01 -5.92
CA LEU A 6 7.56 -9.83 -4.65
C LEU A 6 7.53 -11.17 -3.90
N ASP A 7 8.68 -11.64 -3.44
CA ASP A 7 8.83 -12.82 -2.57
C ASP A 7 9.68 -12.44 -1.35
N VAL A 8 9.07 -12.53 -0.19
CA VAL A 8 9.67 -12.23 1.12
C VAL A 8 9.73 -13.53 1.91
N ARG A 9 10.91 -13.86 2.47
CA ARG A 9 11.08 -15.08 3.25
C ARG A 9 11.83 -14.81 4.54
N ASP A 10 11.26 -15.30 5.63
CA ASP A 10 11.83 -15.30 6.96
C ASP A 10 12.31 -13.90 7.40
N LEU A 11 11.52 -12.87 7.04
CA LEU A 11 11.88 -11.48 7.31
C LEU A 11 11.78 -11.18 8.80
N CYS A 12 12.89 -10.71 9.38
CA CYS A 12 12.94 -10.20 10.73
C CYS A 12 13.41 -8.76 10.73
N VAL A 13 12.73 -7.89 11.48
CA VAL A 13 13.07 -6.46 11.60
C VAL A 13 13.08 -6.05 13.06
N ALA A 14 14.12 -5.31 13.46
CA ALA A 14 14.27 -4.83 14.82
C ALA A 14 14.60 -3.34 14.89
N TYR A 15 14.08 -2.66 15.91
CA TYR A 15 14.49 -1.32 16.33
C TYR A 15 15.47 -1.45 17.52
N GLY A 16 16.75 -1.32 17.23
CA GLY A 16 17.79 -1.60 18.22
C GLY A 16 17.75 -3.06 18.68
N ARG A 17 17.36 -3.31 19.95
CA ARG A 17 17.25 -4.66 20.51
C ARG A 17 15.84 -5.24 20.45
N ALA A 18 14.83 -4.43 20.12
CA ALA A 18 13.44 -4.87 20.08
C ALA A 18 13.11 -5.37 18.67
N GLU A 19 12.99 -6.68 18.49
CA GLU A 19 12.46 -7.26 17.25
C GLU A 19 10.95 -7.00 17.19
N VAL A 20 10.45 -6.53 16.04
CA VAL A 20 9.05 -6.14 15.81
C VAL A 20 8.42 -6.99 14.73
N VAL A 21 9.22 -7.48 13.78
CA VAL A 21 8.76 -8.40 12.73
C VAL A 21 9.52 -9.70 12.87
N HIS A 22 8.80 -10.83 12.98
CA HIS A 22 9.32 -12.13 13.33
C HIS A 22 9.05 -13.14 12.22
N ASN A 23 10.08 -13.53 11.46
CA ASN A 23 10.05 -14.58 10.43
C ASN A 23 8.88 -14.45 9.44
N VAL A 24 8.55 -13.22 9.02
CA VAL A 24 7.44 -12.96 8.10
C VAL A 24 7.80 -13.42 6.69
N SER A 25 6.93 -14.24 6.11
CA SER A 25 7.02 -14.68 4.71
C SER A 25 5.72 -14.32 4.00
N ILE A 26 5.82 -13.52 2.93
CA ILE A 26 4.67 -13.09 2.10
C ILE A 26 5.05 -13.08 0.62
N LYS A 27 4.06 -13.23 -0.23
CA LYS A 27 4.22 -13.17 -1.70
C LYS A 27 3.19 -12.26 -2.31
N VAL A 28 3.59 -11.50 -3.33
CA VAL A 28 2.67 -10.76 -4.19
C VAL A 28 2.85 -11.22 -5.62
N THR A 29 1.81 -11.75 -6.22
CA THR A 29 1.78 -12.15 -7.63
C THR A 29 1.59 -10.92 -8.52
N GLN A 30 2.12 -10.95 -9.73
CA GLN A 30 1.93 -9.86 -10.68
C GLN A 30 0.44 -9.65 -11.01
N GLY A 31 -0.02 -8.39 -10.93
CA GLY A 31 -1.41 -7.99 -11.18
C GLY A 31 -2.38 -8.34 -10.05
N ALA A 32 -1.91 -8.91 -8.94
CA ALA A 32 -2.74 -9.21 -7.79
C ALA A 32 -2.80 -8.05 -6.79
N LEU A 33 -3.92 -7.96 -6.08
CA LEU A 33 -4.07 -7.19 -4.85
C LEU A 33 -3.97 -8.14 -3.66
N VAL A 34 -2.87 -8.04 -2.94
CA VAL A 34 -2.60 -8.80 -1.71
C VAL A 34 -2.74 -7.87 -0.52
N THR A 35 -3.41 -8.34 0.53
CA THR A 35 -3.55 -7.53 1.75
C THR A 35 -2.85 -8.18 2.95
N VAL A 36 -2.29 -7.33 3.83
CA VAL A 36 -1.83 -7.71 5.16
C VAL A 36 -2.71 -6.99 6.17
N ILE A 37 -3.58 -7.73 6.84
CA ILE A 37 -4.49 -7.20 7.84
C ILE A 37 -3.95 -7.46 9.25
N GLY A 38 -4.22 -6.54 10.17
CA GLY A 38 -3.79 -6.69 11.57
C GLY A 38 -4.09 -5.44 12.39
N ALA A 39 -4.08 -5.58 13.70
CA ALA A 39 -4.29 -4.49 14.64
C ALA A 39 -3.17 -3.43 14.57
N ASN A 40 -3.40 -2.26 15.19
CA ASN A 40 -2.36 -1.26 15.38
C ASN A 40 -1.23 -1.86 16.23
N GLY A 41 0.02 -1.61 15.81
CA GLY A 41 1.18 -2.19 16.47
C GLY A 41 1.53 -3.63 16.04
N ALA A 42 0.79 -4.25 15.13
CA ALA A 42 1.09 -5.61 14.65
C ALA A 42 2.40 -5.72 13.84
N GLY A 43 3.04 -4.59 13.47
CA GLY A 43 4.30 -4.59 12.69
C GLY A 43 4.14 -4.27 11.21
N LYS A 44 2.92 -3.93 10.74
CA LYS A 44 2.56 -3.70 9.33
C LYS A 44 3.40 -2.62 8.65
N THR A 45 3.46 -1.41 9.23
CA THR A 45 4.30 -0.30 8.74
C THR A 45 5.79 -0.66 8.76
N THR A 46 6.23 -1.40 9.78
CA THR A 46 7.62 -1.89 9.89
C THR A 46 7.96 -2.83 8.74
N LEU A 47 7.05 -3.74 8.39
CA LEU A 47 7.17 -4.61 7.21
C LEU A 47 7.35 -3.77 5.93
N LEU A 48 6.46 -2.81 5.65
CA LEU A 48 6.54 -1.97 4.46
C LEU A 48 7.83 -1.16 4.40
N ASN A 49 8.27 -0.59 5.53
CA ASN A 49 9.52 0.17 5.60
C ASN A 49 10.74 -0.72 5.33
N ALA A 50 10.75 -1.97 5.78
CA ALA A 50 11.79 -2.93 5.46
C ALA A 50 11.78 -3.29 3.97
N LEU A 51 10.60 -3.49 3.37
CA LEU A 51 10.47 -3.74 1.93
C LEU A 51 10.98 -2.56 1.09
N MET A 52 10.84 -1.33 1.58
CA MET A 52 11.42 -0.13 0.93
C MET A 52 12.91 0.05 1.21
N GLY A 53 13.50 -0.68 2.17
CA GLY A 53 14.90 -0.52 2.56
C GLY A 53 15.14 0.68 3.48
N LEU A 54 14.09 1.20 4.11
CA LEU A 54 14.17 2.23 5.15
C LEU A 54 14.63 1.65 6.50
N LEU A 55 14.44 0.35 6.70
CA LEU A 55 14.88 -0.40 7.87
C LEU A 55 15.73 -1.58 7.46
N ASN A 56 16.76 -1.86 8.25
CA ASN A 56 17.55 -3.07 8.10
C ASN A 56 16.72 -4.29 8.48
N ALA A 57 16.80 -5.33 7.67
CA ALA A 57 16.09 -6.59 7.89
C ALA A 57 17.02 -7.79 7.70
N ARG A 58 16.75 -8.88 8.42
CA ARG A 58 17.30 -10.21 8.14
C ARG A 58 16.26 -10.99 7.36
N GLY A 59 16.67 -12.04 6.67
CA GLY A 59 15.84 -12.81 5.76
C GLY A 59 16.10 -12.44 4.31
N SER A 60 15.19 -12.78 3.41
CA SER A 60 15.36 -12.48 1.99
C SER A 60 14.15 -11.71 1.43
N ILE A 61 14.44 -10.73 0.58
CA ILE A 61 13.45 -9.98 -0.18
C ILE A 61 13.91 -10.03 -1.64
N THR A 62 13.06 -10.59 -2.51
CA THR A 62 13.28 -10.56 -3.96
C THR A 62 12.15 -9.82 -4.63
N PHE A 63 12.47 -8.95 -5.58
CA PHE A 63 11.54 -8.23 -6.41
C PHE A 63 11.88 -8.49 -7.89
N ARG A 64 10.92 -9.04 -8.65
CA ARG A 64 11.13 -9.46 -10.04
C ARG A 64 12.33 -10.43 -10.16
N ASP A 65 12.35 -11.45 -9.33
CA ASP A 65 13.39 -12.48 -9.24
C ASP A 65 14.81 -11.96 -8.91
N LYS A 66 14.93 -10.69 -8.45
CA LYS A 66 16.21 -10.09 -8.07
C LYS A 66 16.21 -9.74 -6.59
N PRO A 67 17.29 -10.08 -5.85
CA PRO A 67 17.41 -9.67 -4.46
C PRO A 67 17.51 -8.14 -4.36
N VAL A 68 16.78 -7.55 -3.39
CA VAL A 68 16.78 -6.10 -3.18
C VAL A 68 17.44 -5.65 -1.88
N ALA A 69 18.03 -6.55 -1.10
CA ALA A 69 18.62 -6.22 0.20
C ALA A 69 19.69 -5.11 0.11
N ALA A 70 20.55 -5.14 -0.91
CA ALA A 70 21.58 -4.13 -1.13
C ALA A 70 21.15 -2.98 -2.07
N VAL A 71 19.88 -2.92 -2.45
CA VAL A 71 19.36 -1.90 -3.39
C VAL A 71 18.88 -0.69 -2.61
N SER A 72 19.35 0.51 -2.98
CA SER A 72 18.92 1.76 -2.33
C SER A 72 17.43 2.05 -2.54
N LEU A 73 16.85 2.87 -1.68
CA LEU A 73 15.45 3.33 -1.78
C LEU A 73 15.13 3.87 -3.18
N GLU A 74 15.97 4.76 -3.69
CA GLU A 74 15.79 5.40 -4.99
C GLU A 74 15.82 4.36 -6.12
N ALA A 75 16.70 3.37 -6.03
CA ALA A 75 16.79 2.31 -7.02
C ALA A 75 15.60 1.35 -6.95
N ARG A 76 15.05 1.08 -5.75
CA ARG A 76 13.78 0.31 -5.60
C ARG A 76 12.63 1.05 -6.26
N VAL A 77 12.51 2.36 -6.05
CA VAL A 77 11.49 3.20 -6.72
C VAL A 77 11.67 3.16 -8.25
N GLN A 78 12.91 3.25 -8.74
CA GLN A 78 13.20 3.14 -10.18
C GLN A 78 12.82 1.77 -10.77
N GLN A 79 12.94 0.70 -9.99
CA GLN A 79 12.51 -0.63 -10.38
C GLN A 79 10.98 -0.79 -10.35
N GLY A 80 10.25 0.19 -9.81
CA GLY A 80 8.79 0.23 -9.74
C GLY A 80 8.20 -0.26 -8.42
N LEU A 81 8.97 -0.27 -7.33
CA LEU A 81 8.50 -0.53 -5.98
C LEU A 81 8.17 0.82 -5.31
N CYS A 82 6.90 1.14 -5.12
CA CYS A 82 6.47 2.44 -4.58
C CYS A 82 5.64 2.25 -3.32
N LEU A 83 5.82 3.14 -2.35
CA LEU A 83 5.09 3.18 -1.09
C LEU A 83 4.30 4.48 -0.95
N VAL A 84 3.04 4.37 -0.59
CA VAL A 84 2.22 5.46 -0.05
C VAL A 84 2.16 5.27 1.46
N PRO A 85 2.88 6.08 2.24
CA PRO A 85 2.93 5.94 3.69
C PRO A 85 1.63 6.47 4.33
N GLU A 86 1.33 6.01 5.56
CA GLU A 86 0.17 6.44 6.36
C GLU A 86 0.07 7.96 6.47
N ARG A 87 1.19 8.65 6.73
CA ARG A 87 1.24 10.11 6.87
C ARG A 87 1.16 10.89 5.56
N ARG A 88 1.05 10.20 4.39
CA ARG A 88 0.92 10.77 3.04
C ARG A 88 2.12 11.60 2.58
N GLU A 89 2.82 12.28 3.46
CA GLU A 89 4.04 13.06 3.26
C GLU A 89 3.99 13.99 2.02
N LEU A 90 2.92 14.76 1.93
CA LEU A 90 2.72 15.74 0.87
C LEU A 90 3.48 17.03 1.17
N PHE A 91 3.88 17.73 0.12
CA PHE A 91 4.41 19.09 0.22
C PHE A 91 3.25 20.07 0.33
N ALA A 92 2.92 20.46 1.58
CA ALA A 92 1.71 21.22 1.91
C ALA A 92 1.62 22.58 1.19
N ASP A 93 2.75 23.25 1.03
CA ASP A 93 2.88 24.57 0.42
C ASP A 93 3.04 24.54 -1.13
N MET A 94 2.94 23.35 -1.72
CA MET A 94 2.97 23.17 -3.16
C MET A 94 1.57 22.86 -3.70
N PRO A 95 1.27 23.32 -4.94
CA PRO A 95 0.05 22.93 -5.65
C PRO A 95 -0.11 21.41 -5.81
N VAL A 96 -1.34 20.96 -5.99
CA VAL A 96 -1.66 19.56 -6.31
C VAL A 96 -0.85 19.06 -7.51
N GLU A 97 -0.83 19.83 -8.60
CA GLU A 97 -0.11 19.47 -9.83
C GLU A 97 1.39 19.29 -9.60
N ASP A 98 2.00 20.20 -8.85
CA ASP A 98 3.44 20.13 -8.57
C ASP A 98 3.78 18.92 -7.68
N ASN A 99 2.93 18.61 -6.67
CA ASN A 99 3.06 17.39 -5.90
C ASN A 99 3.02 16.13 -6.79
N LEU A 100 2.12 16.09 -7.77
CA LEU A 100 2.04 14.98 -8.74
C LEU A 100 3.30 14.90 -9.58
N LEU A 101 3.74 16.03 -10.18
CA LEU A 101 4.91 16.08 -11.06
C LEU A 101 6.19 15.62 -10.37
N LEU A 102 6.35 15.86 -9.06
CA LEU A 102 7.47 15.34 -8.27
C LEU A 102 7.52 13.80 -8.27
N GLY A 103 6.37 13.11 -8.24
CA GLY A 103 6.32 11.65 -8.34
C GLY A 103 6.93 11.10 -9.64
N GLY A 104 6.84 11.87 -10.72
CA GLY A 104 7.39 11.52 -12.03
C GLY A 104 8.73 12.17 -12.37
N ILE A 105 9.44 12.76 -11.41
CA ILE A 105 10.64 13.60 -11.66
C ILE A 105 11.73 12.91 -12.51
N ARG A 106 11.79 11.58 -12.44
CA ARG A 106 12.77 10.75 -13.17
C ARG A 106 12.31 10.34 -14.57
N ARG A 107 11.09 10.75 -14.98
CA ARG A 107 10.53 10.50 -16.32
C ARG A 107 10.81 11.67 -17.25
N SER A 108 10.78 11.43 -18.54
CA SER A 108 10.82 12.50 -19.51
C SER A 108 9.61 13.42 -19.35
N ARG A 109 9.74 14.67 -19.83
CA ARG A 109 8.63 15.65 -19.76
C ARG A 109 7.37 15.14 -20.49
N ALA A 110 7.54 14.47 -21.62
CA ALA A 110 6.42 13.91 -22.38
C ALA A 110 5.69 12.82 -21.60
N GLU A 111 6.43 11.84 -21.04
CA GLU A 111 5.86 10.79 -20.21
C GLU A 111 5.17 11.35 -18.97
N ARG A 112 5.77 12.33 -18.28
CA ARG A 112 5.14 12.98 -17.12
C ARG A 112 3.80 13.62 -17.46
N ASN A 113 3.72 14.35 -18.56
CA ASN A 113 2.49 15.00 -18.97
C ASN A 113 1.41 13.98 -19.33
N GLN A 114 1.77 12.91 -20.04
CA GLN A 114 0.85 11.83 -20.36
C GLN A 114 0.34 11.14 -19.08
N THR A 115 1.23 10.81 -18.14
CA THR A 115 0.85 10.17 -16.88
C THR A 115 0.01 11.10 -16.01
N LEU A 116 0.32 12.40 -16.01
CA LEU A 116 -0.47 13.40 -15.26
C LEU A 116 -1.93 13.41 -15.73
N GLU A 117 -2.19 13.36 -17.03
CA GLU A 117 -3.56 13.30 -17.54
C GLU A 117 -4.25 11.96 -17.16
N GLN A 118 -3.51 10.85 -17.15
CA GLN A 118 -4.04 9.56 -16.66
C GLN A 118 -4.40 9.62 -15.17
N VAL A 119 -3.53 10.21 -14.35
CA VAL A 119 -3.79 10.42 -12.91
C VAL A 119 -4.99 11.34 -12.71
N PHE A 120 -5.14 12.41 -13.50
CA PHE A 120 -6.30 13.28 -13.43
C PHE A 120 -7.60 12.60 -13.91
N ALA A 121 -7.51 11.66 -14.85
CA ALA A 121 -8.66 10.84 -15.25
C ALA A 121 -9.08 9.90 -14.10
N GLN A 122 -8.11 9.30 -13.39
CA GLN A 122 -8.37 8.43 -12.23
C GLN A 122 -8.86 9.22 -11.00
N PHE A 123 -8.40 10.46 -10.84
CA PHE A 123 -8.73 11.34 -9.70
C PHE A 123 -9.29 12.69 -10.18
N PRO A 124 -10.54 12.76 -10.70
CA PRO A 124 -11.08 14.00 -11.28
C PRO A 124 -11.07 15.19 -10.31
N ARG A 125 -11.25 14.93 -9.00
CA ARG A 125 -11.19 15.97 -7.96
C ARG A 125 -9.83 16.65 -7.86
N LEU A 126 -8.74 15.92 -8.14
CA LEU A 126 -7.40 16.51 -8.18
C LEU A 126 -7.24 17.44 -9.40
N LYS A 127 -7.85 17.09 -10.54
CA LYS A 127 -7.86 17.94 -11.74
C LYS A 127 -8.57 19.27 -11.49
N GLU A 128 -9.74 19.23 -10.85
CA GLU A 128 -10.52 20.42 -10.46
C GLU A 128 -9.72 21.37 -9.55
N ARG A 129 -8.82 20.80 -8.74
CA ARG A 129 -8.04 21.50 -7.70
C ARG A 129 -6.56 21.60 -8.03
N ARG A 130 -6.16 21.43 -9.30
CA ARG A 130 -4.76 21.29 -9.72
C ARG A 130 -3.85 22.42 -9.24
N GLN A 131 -4.36 23.65 -9.11
CA GLN A 131 -3.64 24.83 -8.65
C GLN A 131 -3.80 25.08 -7.14
N GLN A 132 -4.61 24.30 -6.43
CA GLN A 132 -4.85 24.45 -5.00
C GLN A 132 -3.65 23.89 -4.22
N LEU A 133 -3.25 24.56 -3.11
CA LEU A 133 -2.20 24.10 -2.22
C LEU A 133 -2.62 22.78 -1.52
N ALA A 134 -1.72 21.79 -1.52
CA ALA A 134 -1.99 20.45 -0.98
C ALA A 134 -2.37 20.48 0.51
N GLY A 135 -1.83 21.42 1.28
CA GLY A 135 -2.16 21.60 2.68
C GLY A 135 -3.63 21.97 2.96
N THR A 136 -4.31 22.56 1.97
CA THR A 136 -5.72 23.02 2.09
C THR A 136 -6.74 21.97 1.67
N LEU A 137 -6.29 20.83 1.19
CA LEU A 137 -7.15 19.72 0.78
C LEU A 137 -7.77 18.99 1.98
N SER A 138 -8.94 18.39 1.78
CA SER A 138 -9.53 17.44 2.73
C SER A 138 -8.65 16.20 2.94
N GLY A 139 -8.90 15.44 4.00
CA GLY A 139 -8.17 14.20 4.28
C GLY A 139 -8.23 13.19 3.12
N GLY A 140 -9.40 13.02 2.51
CA GLY A 140 -9.59 12.14 1.36
C GLY A 140 -8.87 12.64 0.10
N GLU A 141 -8.95 13.93 -0.20
CA GLU A 141 -8.22 14.52 -1.33
C GLU A 141 -6.70 14.41 -1.16
N ARG A 142 -6.19 14.60 0.07
CA ARG A 142 -4.78 14.36 0.37
C ARG A 142 -4.38 12.90 0.16
N GLN A 143 -5.26 11.94 0.50
CA GLN A 143 -5.00 10.52 0.25
C GLN A 143 -4.93 10.22 -1.25
N MET A 144 -5.90 10.74 -2.02
CA MET A 144 -5.90 10.62 -3.48
C MET A 144 -4.67 11.26 -4.10
N LEU A 145 -4.21 12.42 -3.58
CA LEU A 145 -2.99 13.08 -4.05
C LEU A 145 -1.73 12.25 -3.77
N ALA A 146 -1.62 11.63 -2.58
CA ALA A 146 -0.50 10.75 -2.25
C ALA A 146 -0.45 9.51 -3.17
N MET A 147 -1.60 8.89 -3.42
CA MET A 147 -1.73 7.79 -4.37
C MET A 147 -1.40 8.24 -5.80
N GLY A 148 -1.95 9.35 -6.26
CA GLY A 148 -1.66 9.92 -7.57
C GLY A 148 -0.18 10.20 -7.77
N ARG A 149 0.50 10.78 -6.75
CA ARG A 149 1.94 11.02 -6.77
C ARG A 149 2.75 9.72 -6.91
N ALA A 150 2.34 8.64 -6.23
CA ALA A 150 2.98 7.34 -6.38
C ALA A 150 2.77 6.76 -7.78
N LEU A 151 1.59 6.93 -8.37
CA LEU A 151 1.27 6.47 -9.73
C LEU A 151 2.08 7.18 -10.80
N MET A 152 2.49 8.44 -10.58
CA MET A 152 3.39 9.17 -11.49
C MET A 152 4.74 8.48 -11.69
N ALA A 153 5.17 7.62 -10.76
CA ALA A 153 6.39 6.81 -10.91
C ALA A 153 6.20 5.56 -11.78
N HIS A 154 4.98 5.25 -12.24
CA HIS A 154 4.61 4.01 -12.94
C HIS A 154 4.97 2.75 -12.12
N PRO A 155 4.37 2.58 -10.93
CA PRO A 155 4.69 1.45 -10.07
C PRO A 155 4.33 0.12 -10.73
N ARG A 156 5.19 -0.89 -10.55
CA ARG A 156 4.86 -2.30 -10.80
C ARG A 156 4.23 -2.92 -9.56
N LEU A 157 4.66 -2.47 -8.39
CA LEU A 157 4.05 -2.79 -7.10
C LEU A 157 3.82 -1.49 -6.34
N LEU A 158 2.55 -1.19 -6.10
CA LEU A 158 2.11 -0.09 -5.24
C LEU A 158 1.82 -0.65 -3.85
N MET A 159 2.58 -0.21 -2.87
CA MET A 159 2.36 -0.53 -1.47
C MET A 159 1.63 0.63 -0.80
N LEU A 160 0.61 0.32 0.01
CA LEU A 160 -0.19 1.33 0.73
C LEU A 160 -0.26 0.98 2.21
N ASP A 161 0.05 1.96 3.04
CA ASP A 161 0.01 1.84 4.49
C ASP A 161 -1.23 2.54 5.04
N GLU A 162 -2.22 1.74 5.44
CA GLU A 162 -3.50 2.17 6.02
C GLU A 162 -4.18 3.33 5.27
N PRO A 163 -4.42 3.22 3.95
CA PRO A 163 -4.95 4.32 3.16
C PRO A 163 -6.35 4.77 3.57
N SER A 164 -7.10 3.96 4.33
CA SER A 164 -8.44 4.27 4.80
C SER A 164 -8.47 4.98 6.16
N LEU A 165 -7.34 5.05 6.87
CA LEU A 165 -7.29 5.53 8.25
C LEU A 165 -7.76 6.97 8.40
N GLY A 166 -8.72 7.20 9.34
CA GLY A 166 -9.24 8.52 9.67
C GLY A 166 -10.08 9.18 8.58
N LEU A 167 -10.56 8.41 7.59
CA LEU A 167 -11.38 8.92 6.49
C LEU A 167 -12.87 8.59 6.69
N ALA A 168 -13.72 9.45 6.14
CA ALA A 168 -15.17 9.21 6.15
C ALA A 168 -15.52 7.96 5.31
N PRO A 169 -16.56 7.18 5.70
CA PRO A 169 -16.91 5.91 5.06
C PRO A 169 -17.11 5.99 3.54
N ARG A 170 -17.62 7.12 3.03
CA ARG A 170 -17.76 7.34 1.59
C ARG A 170 -16.41 7.38 0.89
N ILE A 171 -15.46 8.13 1.46
CA ILE A 171 -14.10 8.26 0.89
C ILE A 171 -13.36 6.93 0.95
N VAL A 172 -13.56 6.16 2.02
CA VAL A 172 -13.01 4.79 2.11
C VAL A 172 -13.48 3.95 0.93
N ARG A 173 -14.79 3.93 0.65
CA ARG A 173 -15.34 3.21 -0.52
C ARG A 173 -14.72 3.68 -1.84
N ASP A 174 -14.60 4.99 -2.03
CA ASP A 174 -14.01 5.56 -3.24
C ASP A 174 -12.54 5.12 -3.41
N ILE A 175 -11.74 5.09 -2.33
CA ILE A 175 -10.35 4.60 -2.35
C ILE A 175 -10.29 3.12 -2.72
N PHE A 176 -11.09 2.27 -2.10
CA PHE A 176 -11.09 0.84 -2.39
C PHE A 176 -11.56 0.54 -3.83
N GLN A 177 -12.51 1.31 -4.35
CA GLN A 177 -12.90 1.25 -5.75
C GLN A 177 -11.72 1.58 -6.68
N ILE A 178 -10.98 2.64 -6.38
CA ILE A 178 -9.77 3.03 -7.12
C ILE A 178 -8.71 1.93 -7.08
N LEU A 179 -8.50 1.26 -5.94
CA LEU A 179 -7.56 0.14 -5.85
C LEU A 179 -7.99 -1.03 -6.76
N THR A 180 -9.29 -1.31 -6.82
CA THR A 180 -9.83 -2.33 -7.73
C THR A 180 -9.58 -1.98 -9.20
N GLU A 181 -9.77 -0.72 -9.58
CA GLU A 181 -9.52 -0.22 -10.94
C GLU A 181 -8.03 -0.25 -11.29
N LEU A 182 -7.15 0.15 -10.36
CA LEU A 182 -5.70 0.08 -10.54
C LEU A 182 -5.24 -1.36 -10.74
N ARG A 183 -5.75 -2.31 -9.93
CA ARG A 183 -5.49 -3.73 -10.12
C ARG A 183 -5.95 -4.19 -11.49
N ALA A 184 -7.16 -3.84 -11.92
CA ALA A 184 -7.70 -4.20 -13.24
C ALA A 184 -6.86 -3.64 -14.39
N SER A 185 -6.17 -2.50 -14.19
CA SER A 185 -5.21 -1.92 -15.15
C SER A 185 -3.83 -2.60 -15.14
N GLY A 186 -3.63 -3.63 -14.28
CA GLY A 186 -2.40 -4.42 -14.21
C GLY A 186 -1.37 -3.95 -13.15
N VAL A 187 -1.71 -2.98 -12.31
CA VAL A 187 -0.88 -2.59 -11.17
C VAL A 187 -1.01 -3.64 -10.07
N SER A 188 0.12 -4.19 -9.62
CA SER A 188 0.13 -5.07 -8.44
C SER A 188 0.06 -4.23 -7.17
N ILE A 189 -0.66 -4.70 -6.17
CA ILE A 189 -0.90 -3.93 -4.94
C ILE A 189 -0.59 -4.78 -3.71
N LEU A 190 0.18 -4.22 -2.77
CA LEU A 190 0.31 -4.72 -1.41
C LEU A 190 -0.37 -3.71 -0.47
N LEU A 191 -1.54 -4.07 0.01
CA LEU A 191 -2.36 -3.23 0.88
C LEU A 191 -2.17 -3.65 2.34
N VAL A 192 -1.75 -2.73 3.18
CA VAL A 192 -1.71 -2.93 4.62
C VAL A 192 -2.88 -2.16 5.24
N GLU A 193 -3.72 -2.85 6.03
CA GLU A 193 -4.94 -2.26 6.58
C GLU A 193 -5.30 -2.80 7.96
N GLN A 194 -5.94 -1.94 8.74
CA GLN A 194 -6.64 -2.35 9.95
C GLN A 194 -8.11 -2.70 9.64
N ASN A 195 -8.73 -2.05 8.66
CA ASN A 195 -10.09 -2.33 8.22
C ASN A 195 -10.14 -3.64 7.41
N ALA A 196 -10.08 -4.77 8.13
CA ALA A 196 -10.04 -6.10 7.53
C ALA A 196 -11.20 -6.35 6.57
N ARG A 197 -12.44 -5.92 6.95
CA ARG A 197 -13.64 -6.12 6.13
C ARG A 197 -13.51 -5.46 4.76
N ALA A 198 -13.08 -4.21 4.71
CA ALA A 198 -12.91 -3.49 3.45
C ALA A 198 -11.75 -4.06 2.63
N ALA A 199 -10.63 -4.43 3.27
CA ALA A 199 -9.47 -5.00 2.61
C ALA A 199 -9.79 -6.36 1.97
N LEU A 200 -10.49 -7.24 2.67
CA LEU A 200 -10.89 -8.55 2.16
C LEU A 200 -11.87 -8.49 0.97
N GLN A 201 -12.68 -7.43 0.87
CA GLN A 201 -13.61 -7.25 -0.26
C GLN A 201 -12.90 -7.04 -1.61
N VAL A 202 -11.67 -6.54 -1.61
CA VAL A 202 -10.94 -6.17 -2.84
C VAL A 202 -9.71 -7.04 -3.09
N ALA A 203 -9.27 -7.80 -2.08
CA ALA A 203 -8.06 -8.62 -2.15
C ALA A 203 -8.26 -9.91 -2.95
N ASP A 204 -7.17 -10.39 -3.56
CA ASP A 204 -7.05 -11.74 -4.15
C ASP A 204 -6.51 -12.75 -3.13
N TYR A 205 -5.68 -12.26 -2.21
CA TYR A 205 -5.06 -13.05 -1.16
C TYR A 205 -4.82 -12.19 0.07
N ALA A 206 -4.88 -12.79 1.24
CA ALA A 206 -4.74 -12.08 2.51
C ALA A 206 -3.80 -12.81 3.47
N TYR A 207 -3.03 -12.00 4.20
CA TYR A 207 -2.22 -12.39 5.34
C TYR A 207 -2.77 -11.70 6.59
N VAL A 208 -2.86 -12.42 7.70
CA VAL A 208 -3.19 -11.86 9.01
C VAL A 208 -1.91 -11.74 9.82
N MET A 209 -1.59 -10.53 10.25
CA MET A 209 -0.38 -10.22 11.01
C MET A 209 -0.72 -9.85 12.44
N GLU A 210 -0.18 -10.60 13.40
CA GLU A 210 -0.36 -10.39 14.83
C GLU A 210 0.99 -10.44 15.53
N LEU A 211 1.25 -9.48 16.41
CA LEU A 211 2.48 -9.39 17.20
C LEU A 211 3.77 -9.64 16.39
N GLY A 212 3.82 -9.11 15.17
CA GLY A 212 4.99 -9.20 14.31
C GLY A 212 5.11 -10.47 13.46
N ALA A 213 4.18 -11.40 13.53
CA ALA A 213 4.20 -12.66 12.78
C ALA A 213 2.94 -12.83 11.91
N ILE A 214 3.04 -13.59 10.83
CA ILE A 214 1.87 -14.04 10.07
C ILE A 214 1.27 -15.23 10.80
N THR A 215 0.01 -15.11 11.25
CA THR A 215 -0.72 -16.16 11.98
C THR A 215 -1.65 -16.96 11.09
N THR A 216 -2.15 -16.34 10.02
CA THR A 216 -3.07 -16.99 9.08
C THR A 216 -2.86 -16.37 7.69
N GLU A 217 -3.03 -17.17 6.66
CA GLU A 217 -3.02 -16.71 5.27
C GLU A 217 -4.00 -17.51 4.42
N GLY A 218 -4.54 -16.93 3.37
CA GLY A 218 -5.45 -17.61 2.47
C GLY A 218 -6.22 -16.68 1.55
N SER A 219 -7.18 -17.21 0.83
CA SER A 219 -8.16 -16.42 0.09
C SER A 219 -9.03 -15.58 1.03
N PRO A 220 -9.58 -14.44 0.58
CA PRO A 220 -10.49 -13.63 1.39
C PRO A 220 -11.68 -14.45 1.97
N SER A 221 -12.18 -15.43 1.22
CA SER A 221 -13.27 -16.30 1.66
C SER A 221 -12.86 -17.24 2.79
N GLU A 222 -11.64 -17.79 2.77
CA GLU A 222 -11.10 -18.64 3.84
C GLU A 222 -10.89 -17.81 5.11
N ILE A 223 -10.29 -16.62 5.00
CA ILE A 223 -10.07 -15.71 6.13
C ILE A 223 -11.41 -15.26 6.75
N ALA A 224 -12.43 -14.97 5.94
CA ALA A 224 -13.74 -14.55 6.42
C ALA A 224 -14.53 -15.67 7.11
N GLN A 225 -14.14 -16.94 6.98
CA GLN A 225 -14.74 -18.08 7.66
C GLN A 225 -14.07 -18.43 9.00
N ASP A 226 -12.88 -17.89 9.29
CA ASP A 226 -12.22 -18.09 10.58
C ASP A 226 -12.95 -17.30 11.67
N SER A 227 -13.65 -18.01 12.56
CA SER A 227 -14.47 -17.41 13.64
C SER A 227 -13.66 -16.49 14.55
N ARG A 228 -12.39 -16.80 14.82
CA ARG A 228 -11.50 -15.98 15.66
C ARG A 228 -11.20 -14.63 14.99
N LEU A 229 -11.00 -14.65 13.67
CA LEU A 229 -10.74 -13.43 12.88
C LEU A 229 -12.03 -12.62 12.70
N VAL A 230 -13.17 -13.30 12.55
CA VAL A 230 -14.49 -12.65 12.49
C VAL A 230 -14.78 -11.87 13.78
N GLU A 231 -14.56 -12.46 14.94
CA GLU A 231 -14.75 -11.79 16.24
C GLU A 231 -13.76 -10.64 16.45
N SER A 232 -12.47 -10.87 16.13
CA SER A 232 -11.40 -9.90 16.43
C SER A 232 -11.33 -8.73 15.46
N TYR A 233 -11.65 -8.94 14.17
CA TYR A 233 -11.39 -7.97 13.09
C TYR A 233 -12.62 -7.60 12.26
N LEU A 234 -13.66 -8.44 12.19
CA LEU A 234 -14.82 -8.18 11.35
C LEU A 234 -16.05 -7.65 12.12
N GLY A 235 -15.96 -7.59 13.45
CA GLY A 235 -16.97 -6.94 14.30
C GLY A 235 -18.33 -7.63 14.31
N LEU A 236 -18.42 -8.93 13.98
CA LEU A 236 -19.67 -9.69 14.00
C LEU A 236 -19.99 -10.31 15.38
N GLY A 237 -19.23 -9.95 16.43
CA GLY A 237 -19.40 -10.42 17.82
C GLY A 237 -20.12 -9.44 18.75
N GLY A 238 -20.81 -8.42 18.26
CA GLY A 238 -21.58 -7.47 19.07
C GLY A 238 -23.07 -7.60 18.79
N ASN A 239 -23.81 -8.19 19.71
CA ASN A 239 -25.27 -8.15 19.75
C ASN A 239 -25.79 -6.72 19.58
N ASP A 240 -26.81 -6.58 18.72
CA ASP A 240 -27.74 -5.48 18.70
C ASP A 240 -28.23 -5.14 20.13
N TYR A 241 -28.01 -3.92 20.56
CA TYR A 241 -28.84 -3.25 21.55
C TYR A 241 -29.26 -1.91 20.99
#